data_1f92213b50b3d6eb8af74e29fe7bdd26
#
_entry.id   1f92213b50b3d6eb8af74e29fe7bdd26
#
_cell.length_a   1.000
_cell.length_b   1.000
_cell.length_c   1.000
_cell.angle_alpha   90.00
_cell.angle_beta   90.00
_cell.angle_gamma   90.00
#
_symmetry.space_group_name_H-M   'P 1'
#
loop_
_entity.id
_entity.type
_entity.pdbx_description
1 polymer ?
#
loop_
_entity_poly.entity_id
_entity_poly.type
_entity_poly.pdbx_seq_one_letter_code
_entity_poly.pdbx_strand_id
1 'polypeptide(L)' 'MAINGHTLYLYSGCDNTEIVLIGENETEVYSTYVLEGTTQVQLPSALQGTYELRILRGQFIFYTEIEL' A
#
# COMPACT_ATOMS: atom_id res chain seq x y z
N MET A 1 9.20 -4.45 3.65
CA MET A 1 8.12 -3.45 3.85
C MET A 1 7.49 -3.68 5.21
N ALA A 2 7.21 -2.61 5.92
CA ALA A 2 6.62 -2.70 7.25
C ALA A 2 5.51 -1.67 7.37
N ILE A 3 4.55 -1.92 8.25
CA ILE A 3 3.46 -0.99 8.51
C ILE A 3 3.37 -0.72 10.01
N ASN A 4 3.14 0.53 10.36
CA ASN A 4 2.95 0.94 11.75
C ASN A 4 1.82 1.97 11.79
N GLY A 5 0.68 1.58 12.36
CA GLY A 5 -0.52 2.40 12.27
C GLY A 5 -0.91 2.59 10.82
N HIS A 6 -0.99 3.84 10.38
CA HIS A 6 -1.34 4.17 8.99
C HIS A 6 -0.13 4.58 8.16
N THR A 7 1.08 4.30 8.63
CA THR A 7 2.30 4.62 7.90
C THR A 7 2.93 3.34 7.36
N LEU A 8 3.12 3.32 6.05
CA LEU A 8 3.75 2.21 5.36
C LEU A 8 5.22 2.57 5.11
N TYR A 9 6.14 1.77 5.64
CA TYR A 9 7.58 2.00 5.48
C TYR A 9 8.10 1.14 4.35
N LEU A 10 8.83 1.76 3.44
CA LEU A 10 9.35 1.10 2.24
C LEU A 10 10.86 0.91 2.36
N TYR A 11 11.31 -0.25 1.92
CA TYR A 11 12.74 -0.53 1.82
C TYR A 11 13.21 -0.19 0.41
N SER A 12 14.53 -0.22 0.21
CA SER A 12 15.11 0.09 -1.10
C SER A 12 14.55 -0.83 -2.18
N GLY A 13 14.41 -0.31 -3.38
CA GLY A 13 13.91 -1.08 -4.52
C GLY A 13 12.42 -1.01 -4.74
N CYS A 14 11.72 -0.10 -4.05
CA CYS A 14 10.28 0.06 -4.21
C CYS A 14 9.88 1.17 -5.20
N ASP A 15 10.84 1.69 -5.96
CA ASP A 15 10.57 2.74 -6.93
C ASP A 15 9.64 2.25 -8.05
N ASN A 16 8.86 3.16 -8.61
CA ASN A 16 7.94 2.86 -9.71
C ASN A 16 6.93 1.76 -9.35
N THR A 17 6.50 1.76 -8.11
CA THR A 17 5.54 0.78 -7.60
C THR A 17 4.22 1.47 -7.31
N GLU A 18 3.12 0.86 -7.69
CA GLU A 18 1.80 1.35 -7.32
C GLU A 18 1.32 0.57 -6.10
N ILE A 19 0.77 1.30 -5.14
CA ILE A 19 0.20 0.71 -3.92
C ILE A 19 -1.29 0.96 -3.96
N VAL A 20 -2.08 -0.12 -3.82
CA VAL A 20 -3.53 -0.06 -3.87
C VAL A 20 -4.10 -0.74 -2.64
N LEU A 21 -5.09 -0.11 -2.01
CA LEU A 21 -5.83 -0.69 -0.91
C LEU A 21 -7.22 -1.08 -1.38
N ILE A 22 -7.58 -2.33 -1.15
CA ILE A 22 -8.87 -2.89 -1.54
C ILE A 22 -9.67 -3.18 -0.28
N GLY A 23 -10.86 -2.60 -0.20
CA GLY A 23 -11.78 -2.83 0.90
C GLY A 23 -12.75 -3.97 0.61
N GLU A 24 -13.91 -3.91 1.27
CA GLU A 24 -14.95 -4.91 1.08
C GLU A 24 -15.45 -4.90 -0.37
N ASN A 25 -15.87 -6.08 -0.85
CA ASN A 25 -16.40 -6.26 -2.20
C ASN A 25 -15.41 -5.86 -3.28
N GLU A 26 -14.12 -6.02 -2.99
CA GLU A 26 -13.05 -5.72 -3.93
C GLU A 26 -13.08 -4.27 -4.43
N THR A 27 -13.54 -3.36 -3.60
CA THR A 27 -13.60 -1.94 -3.93
C THR A 27 -12.27 -1.27 -3.59
N GLU A 28 -11.67 -0.60 -4.57
CA GLU A 28 -10.47 0.18 -4.34
C GLU A 28 -10.82 1.39 -3.48
N VAL A 29 -10.18 1.51 -2.34
CA VAL A 29 -10.45 2.62 -1.40
C VAL A 29 -9.34 3.65 -1.38
N TYR A 30 -8.16 3.30 -1.85
CA TYR A 30 -7.01 4.21 -1.91
C TYR A 30 -5.96 3.65 -2.85
N SER A 31 -5.30 4.53 -3.57
CA SER A 31 -4.14 4.15 -4.38
C SER A 31 -3.14 5.28 -4.42
N THR A 32 -1.87 4.93 -4.54
CA THR A 32 -0.80 5.91 -4.67
C THR A 32 0.36 5.28 -5.42
N TYR A 33 1.22 6.13 -5.95
CA TYR A 33 2.38 5.71 -6.71
C TYR A 33 3.65 6.06 -5.93
N VAL A 34 4.57 5.11 -5.83
CA VAL A 34 5.82 5.30 -5.11
C VAL A 34 6.86 5.88 -6.07
N LEU A 35 7.27 7.11 -5.81
CA LEU A 35 8.28 7.79 -6.60
C LEU A 35 9.68 7.46 -6.06
N GLU A 36 10.68 7.67 -6.93
CA GLU A 36 12.07 7.48 -6.53
C GLU A 36 12.40 8.28 -5.28
N GLY A 37 13.06 7.65 -4.34
CA GLY A 37 13.45 8.30 -3.08
C GLY A 37 12.40 8.26 -1.98
N THR A 38 11.22 7.73 -2.27
CA THR A 38 10.16 7.61 -1.25
C THR A 38 10.51 6.51 -0.27
N THR A 39 10.50 6.82 1.03
CA THR A 39 10.80 5.85 2.08
C THR A 39 9.59 5.48 2.91
N GLN A 40 8.52 6.25 2.84
CA GLN A 40 7.30 5.95 3.56
C GLN A 40 6.10 6.52 2.83
N VAL A 41 4.95 5.89 3.05
CA VAL A 41 3.67 6.32 2.48
C VAL A 41 2.68 6.43 3.63
N GLN A 42 2.02 7.58 3.74
CA GLN A 42 0.99 7.80 4.74
C GLN A 42 -0.36 7.38 4.17
N LEU A 43 -0.98 6.38 4.79
CA LEU A 43 -2.30 5.92 4.40
C LEU A 43 -3.37 6.81 5.06
N PRO A 44 -4.55 6.95 4.45
CA PRO A 44 -5.60 7.80 5.04
C PRO A 44 -5.99 7.36 6.45
N SER A 45 -5.99 8.28 7.38
CA SER A 45 -6.29 7.97 8.78
C SER A 45 -7.75 7.60 9.01
N ALA A 46 -8.62 7.93 8.06
CA ALA A 46 -10.03 7.57 8.15
C ALA A 46 -10.29 6.09 7.86
N LEU A 47 -9.33 5.39 7.24
CA LEU A 47 -9.49 3.98 6.93
C LEU A 47 -9.22 3.15 8.17
N GLN A 48 -10.16 2.29 8.53
CA GLN A 48 -10.06 1.41 9.69
C GLN A 48 -10.60 0.04 9.32
N GLY A 49 -9.97 -1.00 9.84
CA GLY A 49 -10.38 -2.37 9.61
C GLY A 49 -9.38 -3.12 8.76
N THR A 50 -9.84 -4.22 8.17
CA THR A 50 -9.00 -5.11 7.38
C THR A 50 -9.09 -4.76 5.90
N TYR A 51 -7.93 -4.62 5.27
CA TYR A 51 -7.83 -4.30 3.84
C TYR A 51 -6.84 -5.23 3.17
N GLU A 52 -7.03 -5.41 1.87
CA GLU A 52 -6.04 -6.09 1.05
C GLU A 52 -5.09 -5.04 0.48
N LEU A 53 -3.81 -5.20 0.78
CA LEU A 53 -2.78 -4.33 0.22
C LEU A 53 -2.23 -5.01 -1.01
N ARG A 54 -2.33 -4.33 -2.16
CA ARG A 54 -1.78 -4.80 -3.42
C ARG A 54 -0.62 -3.91 -3.82
N ILE A 55 0.47 -4.52 -4.19
CA ILE A 55 1.66 -3.81 -4.62
C ILE A 55 1.95 -4.25 -6.05
N LEU A 56 1.85 -3.31 -6.98
CA LEU A 56 2.03 -3.58 -8.40
C LEU A 56 3.36 -3.01 -8.86
N ARG A 57 4.22 -3.89 -9.34
CA ARG A 57 5.53 -3.50 -9.85
C ARG A 57 5.80 -4.22 -11.16
N GLY A 58 5.76 -3.48 -12.26
CA GLY A 58 5.93 -4.08 -13.57
C GLY A 58 4.87 -5.14 -13.83
N GLN A 59 5.32 -6.38 -14.04
CA GLN A 59 4.42 -7.52 -14.27
C GLN A 59 4.04 -8.22 -12.98
N PHE A 60 4.59 -7.79 -11.84
CA PHE A 60 4.39 -8.48 -10.59
C PHE A 60 3.33 -7.79 -9.76
N ILE A 61 2.49 -8.59 -9.11
CA ILE A 61 1.48 -8.12 -8.18
C ILE A 61 1.64 -8.91 -6.90
N PHE A 62 1.83 -8.19 -5.79
CA PHE A 62 1.94 -8.80 -4.48
C PHE A 62 0.70 -8.45 -3.68
N TYR A 63 0.19 -9.43 -2.95
CA TYR A 63 -1.02 -9.27 -2.14
C TYR A 63 -0.69 -9.57 -0.69
N THR A 64 -1.22 -8.79 0.22
CA THR A 64 -1.16 -9.10 1.64
C THR A 64 -2.34 -8.44 2.33
N GLU A 65 -2.80 -9.07 3.40
CA GLU A 65 -3.86 -8.51 4.23
C GLU A 65 -3.23 -7.66 5.32
N ILE A 66 -3.79 -6.47 5.51
CA ILE A 66 -3.33 -5.56 6.56
C ILE A 66 -4.52 -5.10 7.37
N GLU A 67 -4.25 -4.68 8.60
CA GLU A 67 -5.26 -4.11 9.48
C GLU A 67 -4.87 -2.68 9.85
N LEU A 68 -5.78 -1.76 9.63
CA LEU A 68 -5.58 -0.35 9.92
C LEU A 68 -6.43 0.13 11.11
#